data_6dab978f0cfef019eac3a8ff65bb4ed3
#
_entry.id   6dab978f0cfef019eac3a8ff65bb4ed3
#
_cell.length_a   1.000
_cell.length_b   1.000
_cell.length_c   1.000
_cell.angle_alpha   90.00
_cell.angle_beta   90.00
_cell.angle_gamma   90.00
#
_symmetry.space_group_name_H-M   'P 1'
#
loop_
_entity.id
_entity.type
_entity.pdbx_description
1 polymer ?
#
loop_
_entity_poly.entity_id
_entity_poly.type
_entity_poly.pdbx_seq_one_letter_code
_entity_poly.pdbx_strand_id
1 'polypeptide(L)'
;RKVIINPNIDWGNDEAVQTLYYQILGMPENGTFAEYIAVKEDRLHDMPAHLTIEEAAALPLGGLTAYRAAFTKCQIKKGDKVLISGVGGGVALFACQFAIAAGAEAYVTSSSEEKIQRAVELGAKGGFLYTDETWIKQVRKAIGGVDAIIDSAAGDGFANFLKICNPAARICFYGGTRGKINNLNPQLMFWKQVSVFGSTMGSDKEFGEMVEFVNKHKIKPVIDEVYDLENGAEAFKKMAAGKQFGKLVLKM
;
A
#
# COMPACT_ATOMS: atom_id res chain seq x y z
N ARG A 1 6.86 -28.04 2.79
CA ARG A 1 6.62 -26.97 1.82
C ARG A 1 6.49 -25.65 2.57
N LYS A 2 7.21 -24.61 2.15
CA LYS A 2 7.05 -23.26 2.70
C LYS A 2 6.01 -22.53 1.85
N VAL A 3 5.01 -21.94 2.51
CA VAL A 3 3.87 -21.29 1.85
C VAL A 3 3.59 -19.91 2.45
N ILE A 4 2.92 -19.07 1.67
CA ILE A 4 2.22 -17.87 2.15
C ILE A 4 0.73 -18.09 1.96
N ILE A 5 -0.06 -17.47 2.84
CA ILE A 5 -1.51 -17.64 2.86
C ILE A 5 -2.16 -16.42 2.19
N ASN A 6 -2.99 -16.66 1.18
CA ASN A 6 -3.88 -15.62 0.66
C ASN A 6 -4.95 -15.31 1.73
N PRO A 7 -5.00 -14.09 2.27
CA PRO A 7 -5.92 -13.74 3.34
C PRO A 7 -7.37 -13.56 2.89
N ASN A 8 -7.66 -13.64 1.59
CA ASN A 8 -9.02 -13.51 1.07
C ASN A 8 -9.87 -14.74 1.41
N ILE A 9 -11.10 -14.49 1.80
CA ILE A 9 -12.14 -15.50 1.98
C ILE A 9 -13.37 -15.01 1.20
N ASP A 10 -13.83 -15.81 0.24
CA ASP A 10 -15.05 -15.56 -0.54
C ASP A 10 -15.07 -14.23 -1.32
N TRP A 11 -13.95 -13.87 -1.97
CA TRP A 11 -13.92 -12.73 -2.89
C TRP A 11 -14.97 -12.88 -3.99
N GLY A 12 -15.07 -14.04 -4.60
CA GLY A 12 -15.99 -14.35 -5.69
C GLY A 12 -15.34 -14.27 -7.07
N ASN A 13 -16.18 -14.36 -8.11
CA ASN A 13 -15.72 -14.44 -9.50
C ASN A 13 -15.57 -13.08 -10.20
N ASP A 14 -16.07 -11.99 -9.59
CA ASP A 14 -15.94 -10.66 -10.16
C ASP A 14 -14.62 -10.03 -9.70
N GLU A 15 -13.69 -9.87 -10.63
CA GLU A 15 -12.39 -9.23 -10.34
C GLU A 15 -12.54 -7.74 -9.95
N ALA A 16 -13.64 -7.10 -10.33
CA ALA A 16 -13.85 -5.69 -10.07
C ALA A 16 -14.20 -5.39 -8.61
N VAL A 17 -14.91 -6.32 -7.93
CA VAL A 17 -15.46 -6.12 -6.59
C VAL A 17 -15.64 -7.44 -5.84
N GLN A 18 -15.47 -7.41 -4.54
CA GLN A 18 -15.72 -8.55 -3.66
C GLN A 18 -17.21 -8.83 -3.49
N THR A 19 -17.55 -10.07 -3.11
CA THR A 19 -18.93 -10.45 -2.75
C THR A 19 -19.37 -9.80 -1.42
N LEU A 20 -20.67 -9.88 -1.14
CA LEU A 20 -21.23 -9.46 0.15
C LEU A 20 -20.79 -10.36 1.33
N TYR A 21 -20.32 -11.56 1.03
CA TYR A 21 -19.85 -12.54 2.03
C TYR A 21 -18.33 -12.49 2.23
N TYR A 22 -17.65 -11.58 1.54
CA TYR A 22 -16.22 -11.42 1.61
C TYR A 22 -15.72 -11.17 3.03
N GLN A 23 -14.70 -11.92 3.41
CA GLN A 23 -14.01 -11.79 4.68
C GLN A 23 -12.49 -11.76 4.49
N ILE A 24 -11.80 -11.27 5.50
CA ILE A 24 -10.35 -11.27 5.57
C ILE A 24 -9.92 -12.21 6.68
N LEU A 25 -8.99 -13.12 6.42
CA LEU A 25 -8.43 -14.01 7.44
C LEU A 25 -7.96 -13.19 8.64
N GLY A 26 -8.49 -13.50 9.82
CA GLY A 26 -8.29 -12.74 11.05
C GLY A 26 -9.40 -11.73 11.36
N MET A 27 -10.46 -11.65 10.48
CA MET A 27 -11.57 -10.72 10.71
C MET A 27 -12.83 -11.11 9.90
N PRO A 28 -13.92 -11.59 10.53
CA PRO A 28 -14.12 -11.75 11.98
C PRO A 28 -13.53 -13.03 12.57
N GLU A 29 -13.16 -14.01 11.73
CA GLU A 29 -12.61 -15.29 12.15
C GLU A 29 -11.19 -15.16 12.71
N ASN A 30 -10.70 -16.22 13.39
CA ASN A 30 -9.33 -16.26 13.89
C ASN A 30 -8.31 -16.16 12.74
N GLY A 31 -7.22 -15.44 13.00
CA GLY A 31 -6.13 -15.22 12.04
C GLY A 31 -4.86 -16.00 12.40
N THR A 32 -3.74 -15.45 11.96
CA THR A 32 -2.42 -16.08 12.03
C THR A 32 -1.62 -15.77 13.30
N PHE A 33 -2.21 -15.14 14.32
CA PHE A 33 -1.56 -14.97 15.62
C PHE A 33 -1.73 -16.26 16.46
N ALA A 34 -1.19 -17.36 15.95
CA ALA A 34 -1.30 -18.70 16.51
C ALA A 34 -0.19 -19.60 15.93
N GLU A 35 0.21 -20.62 16.69
CA GLU A 35 1.19 -21.62 16.23
C GLU A 35 0.69 -22.43 15.02
N TYR A 36 -0.62 -22.64 14.94
CA TYR A 36 -1.28 -23.40 13.87
C TYR A 36 -2.53 -22.70 13.41
N ILE A 37 -2.81 -22.81 12.11
CA ILE A 37 -4.05 -22.35 11.50
C ILE A 37 -4.50 -23.35 10.44
N ALA A 38 -5.80 -23.61 10.38
CA ALA A 38 -6.41 -24.38 9.30
C ALA A 38 -6.96 -23.44 8.22
N VAL A 39 -6.52 -23.60 6.98
CA VAL A 39 -7.02 -22.86 5.81
C VAL A 39 -7.27 -23.83 4.67
N LYS A 40 -8.10 -23.42 3.70
CA LYS A 40 -8.31 -24.19 2.49
C LYS A 40 -7.02 -24.24 1.66
N GLU A 41 -6.80 -25.34 0.93
CA GLU A 41 -5.59 -25.54 0.12
C GLU A 41 -5.45 -24.48 -0.98
N ASP A 42 -6.53 -24.00 -1.53
CA ASP A 42 -6.58 -22.97 -2.57
C ASP A 42 -6.12 -21.58 -2.07
N ARG A 43 -5.98 -21.41 -0.75
CA ARG A 43 -5.39 -20.20 -0.15
C ARG A 43 -3.87 -20.24 -0.05
N LEU A 44 -3.24 -21.37 -0.39
CA LEU A 44 -1.80 -21.59 -0.22
C LEU A 44 -1.03 -21.32 -1.51
N HIS A 45 -0.11 -20.39 -1.46
CA HIS A 45 0.84 -20.11 -2.53
C HIS A 45 2.26 -20.45 -2.09
N ASP A 46 3.13 -20.86 -3.03
CA ASP A 46 4.52 -21.08 -2.72
C ASP A 46 5.19 -19.78 -2.27
N MET A 47 5.92 -19.87 -1.17
CA MET A 47 6.70 -18.74 -0.66
C MET A 47 7.81 -18.37 -1.68
N PRO A 48 7.94 -17.09 -2.08
CA PRO A 48 9.06 -16.67 -2.92
C PRO A 48 10.40 -17.04 -2.29
N ALA A 49 11.24 -17.78 -3.03
CA ALA A 49 12.46 -18.40 -2.50
C ALA A 49 13.51 -17.40 -1.99
N HIS A 50 13.41 -16.13 -2.39
CA HIS A 50 14.35 -15.07 -1.97
C HIS A 50 13.96 -14.39 -0.66
N LEU A 51 12.76 -14.70 -0.10
CA LEU A 51 12.27 -14.13 1.15
C LEU A 51 12.63 -15.00 2.35
N THR A 52 12.90 -14.36 3.49
CA THR A 52 12.89 -15.03 4.79
C THR A 52 11.44 -15.33 5.21
N ILE A 53 11.24 -16.10 6.28
CA ILE A 53 9.89 -16.39 6.79
C ILE A 53 9.21 -15.11 7.27
N GLU A 54 9.93 -14.24 7.95
CA GLU A 54 9.45 -12.96 8.43
C GLU A 54 9.05 -12.02 7.27
N GLU A 55 9.89 -11.94 6.24
CA GLU A 55 9.58 -11.19 5.02
C GLU A 55 8.33 -11.77 4.34
N ALA A 56 8.22 -13.09 4.24
CA ALA A 56 7.07 -13.76 3.64
C ALA A 56 5.78 -13.51 4.43
N ALA A 57 5.84 -13.54 5.77
CA ALA A 57 4.70 -13.23 6.64
C ALA A 57 4.22 -11.77 6.50
N ALA A 58 5.13 -10.84 6.21
CA ALA A 58 4.82 -9.42 6.05
C ALA A 58 4.10 -9.09 4.74
N LEU A 59 4.18 -9.96 3.72
CA LEU A 59 3.76 -9.68 2.34
C LEU A 59 2.23 -9.72 2.11
N PRO A 60 1.46 -10.75 2.54
CA PRO A 60 0.16 -11.10 1.97
C PRO A 60 -0.83 -9.93 1.89
N LEU A 61 -1.30 -9.42 3.03
CA LEU A 61 -2.35 -8.41 3.08
C LEU A 61 -1.89 -7.06 2.52
N GLY A 62 -0.75 -6.58 2.99
CA GLY A 62 -0.22 -5.27 2.60
C GLY A 62 0.24 -5.23 1.15
N GLY A 63 0.86 -6.31 0.68
CA GLY A 63 1.28 -6.48 -0.71
C GLY A 63 0.09 -6.52 -1.66
N LEU A 64 -0.92 -7.33 -1.36
CA LEU A 64 -2.14 -7.44 -2.19
C LEU A 64 -2.86 -6.09 -2.32
N THR A 65 -3.06 -5.39 -1.20
CA THR A 65 -3.70 -4.07 -1.19
C THR A 65 -2.93 -3.06 -2.05
N ALA A 66 -1.60 -3.05 -1.93
CA ALA A 66 -0.74 -2.18 -2.73
C ALA A 66 -0.74 -2.55 -4.21
N TYR A 67 -0.75 -3.86 -4.54
CA TYR A 67 -0.78 -4.36 -5.91
C TYR A 67 -2.05 -3.91 -6.63
N ARG A 68 -3.22 -4.14 -6.02
CA ARG A 68 -4.50 -3.70 -6.58
C ARG A 68 -4.54 -2.19 -6.76
N ALA A 69 -4.14 -1.42 -5.75
CA ALA A 69 -4.12 0.04 -5.84
C ALA A 69 -3.20 0.53 -6.97
N ALA A 70 -2.01 -0.07 -7.10
CA ALA A 70 -1.03 0.33 -8.10
C ALA A 70 -1.42 -0.08 -9.52
N PHE A 71 -1.74 -1.35 -9.73
CA PHE A 71 -1.85 -1.90 -11.09
C PHE A 71 -3.29 -1.99 -11.58
N THR A 72 -4.22 -2.43 -10.76
CA THR A 72 -5.63 -2.55 -11.19
C THR A 72 -6.34 -1.20 -11.19
N LYS A 73 -6.16 -0.39 -10.13
CA LYS A 73 -6.88 0.89 -10.01
C LYS A 73 -6.11 2.04 -10.66
N CYS A 74 -4.86 2.25 -10.32
CA CYS A 74 -4.06 3.33 -10.87
C CYS A 74 -3.37 2.99 -12.20
N GLN A 75 -3.31 1.71 -12.62
CA GLN A 75 -2.69 1.27 -13.87
C GLN A 75 -1.29 1.89 -14.07
N ILE A 76 -0.49 1.87 -13.00
CA ILE A 76 0.86 2.44 -13.00
C ILE A 76 1.72 1.73 -14.03
N LYS A 77 2.44 2.51 -14.80
CA LYS A 77 3.34 2.05 -15.85
C LYS A 77 4.66 2.82 -15.84
N LYS A 78 5.61 2.29 -16.61
CA LYS A 78 6.92 2.93 -16.80
C LYS A 78 6.78 4.39 -17.22
N GLY A 79 7.50 5.27 -16.52
CA GLY A 79 7.55 6.70 -16.78
C GLY A 79 6.45 7.53 -16.08
N ASP A 80 5.44 6.89 -15.46
CA ASP A 80 4.47 7.63 -14.65
C ASP A 80 5.15 8.24 -13.43
N LYS A 81 4.79 9.46 -13.07
CA LYS A 81 5.12 10.07 -11.77
C LYS A 81 4.05 9.70 -10.76
N VAL A 82 4.44 8.98 -9.73
CA VAL A 82 3.52 8.40 -8.74
C VAL A 82 3.80 8.99 -7.37
N LEU A 83 2.79 9.56 -6.73
CA LEU A 83 2.87 10.01 -5.34
C LEU A 83 2.25 8.98 -4.41
N ILE A 84 3.00 8.51 -3.43
CA ILE A 84 2.52 7.61 -2.38
C ILE A 84 2.41 8.41 -1.08
N SER A 85 1.19 8.53 -0.56
CA SER A 85 0.94 9.29 0.66
C SER A 85 1.27 8.51 1.92
N GLY A 86 1.83 9.19 2.92
CA GLY A 86 2.02 8.61 4.24
C GLY A 86 3.02 7.46 4.28
N VAL A 87 4.17 7.60 3.60
CA VAL A 87 5.22 6.58 3.63
C VAL A 87 5.70 6.30 5.06
N GLY A 88 5.82 5.01 5.37
CA GLY A 88 6.11 4.49 6.71
C GLY A 88 5.16 3.36 7.07
N GLY A 89 3.92 3.37 6.56
CA GLY A 89 3.01 2.22 6.64
C GLY A 89 3.38 1.12 5.64
N GLY A 90 3.12 -0.15 6.00
CA GLY A 90 3.52 -1.29 5.17
C GLY A 90 2.94 -1.25 3.76
N VAL A 91 1.65 -0.92 3.57
CA VAL A 91 1.03 -0.84 2.24
C VAL A 91 1.65 0.27 1.40
N ALA A 92 1.92 1.45 1.99
CA ALA A 92 2.55 2.57 1.28
C ALA A 92 3.96 2.21 0.80
N LEU A 93 4.73 1.47 1.60
CA LEU A 93 6.05 1.00 1.22
C LEU A 93 6.00 -0.03 0.09
N PHE A 94 5.04 -0.98 0.12
CA PHE A 94 4.81 -1.88 -1.01
C PHE A 94 4.43 -1.11 -2.27
N ALA A 95 3.51 -0.15 -2.19
CA ALA A 95 3.12 0.66 -3.33
C ALA A 95 4.31 1.43 -3.92
N CYS A 96 5.21 1.95 -3.06
CA CYS A 96 6.44 2.60 -3.49
C CYS A 96 7.37 1.62 -4.22
N GLN A 97 7.65 0.46 -3.63
CA GLN A 97 8.51 -0.57 -4.23
C GLN A 97 7.91 -1.09 -5.55
N PHE A 98 6.59 -1.29 -5.62
CA PHE A 98 5.92 -1.75 -6.83
C PHE A 98 5.96 -0.72 -7.95
N ALA A 99 5.75 0.57 -7.64
CA ALA A 99 5.89 1.64 -8.62
C ALA A 99 7.32 1.72 -9.19
N ILE A 100 8.34 1.63 -8.32
CA ILE A 100 9.75 1.60 -8.72
C ILE A 100 10.04 0.39 -9.62
N ALA A 101 9.59 -0.81 -9.22
CA ALA A 101 9.80 -2.03 -9.98
C ALA A 101 9.10 -2.02 -11.35
N ALA A 102 7.98 -1.30 -11.46
CA ALA A 102 7.29 -1.06 -12.74
C ALA A 102 7.98 0.00 -13.64
N GLY A 103 9.05 0.63 -13.15
CA GLY A 103 9.79 1.68 -13.87
C GLY A 103 9.14 3.06 -13.80
N ALA A 104 8.26 3.29 -12.85
CA ALA A 104 7.69 4.60 -12.55
C ALA A 104 8.63 5.42 -11.66
N GLU A 105 8.45 6.74 -11.65
CA GLU A 105 9.12 7.66 -10.75
C GLU A 105 8.29 7.80 -9.48
N ALA A 106 8.67 7.08 -8.42
CA ALA A 106 7.97 7.13 -7.15
C ALA A 106 8.42 8.32 -6.30
N TYR A 107 7.47 9.10 -5.84
CA TYR A 107 7.62 10.17 -4.86
C TYR A 107 6.76 9.86 -3.64
N VAL A 108 7.15 10.33 -2.47
CA VAL A 108 6.47 10.00 -1.23
C VAL A 108 6.08 11.24 -0.43
N THR A 109 5.10 11.10 0.47
CA THR A 109 4.87 12.10 1.50
C THR A 109 4.97 11.49 2.90
N SER A 110 5.43 12.26 3.87
CA SER A 110 5.48 11.87 5.28
C SER A 110 5.37 13.10 6.18
N SER A 111 5.18 12.89 7.48
CA SER A 111 5.41 13.89 8.53
C SER A 111 6.85 13.89 9.05
N SER A 112 7.70 12.99 8.56
CA SER A 112 9.08 12.78 9.03
C SER A 112 10.03 12.78 7.84
N GLU A 113 11.05 13.63 7.90
CA GLU A 113 12.14 13.64 6.92
C GLU A 113 12.93 12.35 6.92
N GLU A 114 13.16 11.76 8.11
CA GLU A 114 13.84 10.46 8.22
C GLU A 114 13.12 9.39 7.41
N LYS A 115 11.78 9.32 7.51
CA LYS A 115 10.99 8.35 6.73
C LYS A 115 11.06 8.62 5.22
N ILE A 116 11.12 9.88 4.81
CA ILE A 116 11.32 10.26 3.40
C ILE A 116 12.70 9.79 2.94
N GLN A 117 13.75 10.07 3.70
CA GLN A 117 15.11 9.66 3.37
C GLN A 117 15.23 8.14 3.24
N ARG A 118 14.66 7.38 4.17
CA ARG A 118 14.61 5.91 4.08
C ARG A 118 13.87 5.42 2.84
N ALA A 119 12.81 6.11 2.40
CA ALA A 119 12.12 5.78 1.15
C ALA A 119 12.99 6.09 -0.08
N VAL A 120 13.78 7.15 -0.05
CA VAL A 120 14.76 7.48 -1.10
C VAL A 120 15.85 6.41 -1.19
N GLU A 121 16.34 5.90 -0.06
CA GLU A 121 17.28 4.78 -0.02
C GLU A 121 16.70 3.49 -0.64
N LEU A 122 15.39 3.31 -0.55
CA LEU A 122 14.67 2.22 -1.24
C LEU A 122 14.43 2.49 -2.73
N GLY A 123 14.82 3.65 -3.26
CA GLY A 123 14.73 4.01 -4.68
C GLY A 123 13.67 5.04 -5.05
N ALA A 124 12.96 5.62 -4.09
CA ALA A 124 12.08 6.75 -4.38
C ALA A 124 12.91 7.95 -4.90
N LYS A 125 12.35 8.72 -5.83
CA LYS A 125 13.03 9.88 -6.44
C LYS A 125 13.09 11.09 -5.51
N GLY A 126 12.25 11.11 -4.48
CA GLY A 126 12.19 12.19 -3.49
C GLY A 126 10.91 12.14 -2.68
N GLY A 127 10.73 13.10 -1.80
CA GLY A 127 9.53 13.18 -0.98
C GLY A 127 9.26 14.59 -0.48
N PHE A 128 8.09 14.75 0.15
CA PHE A 128 7.60 16.04 0.61
C PHE A 128 7.00 15.89 2.01
N LEU A 129 7.31 16.82 2.89
CA LEU A 129 6.68 16.91 4.21
C LEU A 129 5.27 17.47 4.07
N TYR A 130 4.23 16.65 4.27
CA TYR A 130 2.85 17.14 4.22
C TYR A 130 2.48 18.05 5.42
N THR A 131 3.34 18.16 6.42
CA THR A 131 3.21 19.09 7.53
C THR A 131 3.65 20.50 7.18
N ASP A 132 4.39 20.70 6.09
CA ASP A 132 4.71 21.99 5.53
C ASP A 132 3.52 22.50 4.67
N GLU A 133 2.95 23.62 5.02
CA GLU A 133 1.81 24.22 4.29
C GLU A 133 2.13 24.48 2.81
N THR A 134 3.39 24.57 2.44
CA THR A 134 3.84 24.85 1.07
C THR A 134 4.11 23.58 0.25
N TRP A 135 3.94 22.37 0.79
CA TRP A 135 4.32 21.12 0.15
C TRP A 135 3.71 20.93 -1.25
N ILE A 136 2.48 21.39 -1.47
CA ILE A 136 1.84 21.37 -2.81
C ILE A 136 2.60 22.24 -3.82
N LYS A 137 3.08 23.42 -3.38
CA LYS A 137 3.90 24.30 -4.22
C LYS A 137 5.27 23.66 -4.50
N GLN A 138 5.83 22.98 -3.49
CA GLN A 138 7.09 22.26 -3.64
C GLN A 138 6.97 21.13 -4.67
N VAL A 139 5.91 20.29 -4.61
CA VAL A 139 5.63 19.27 -5.62
C VAL A 139 5.57 19.87 -7.02
N ARG A 140 4.78 20.94 -7.19
CA ARG A 140 4.65 21.62 -8.50
C ARG A 140 5.98 22.15 -9.02
N LYS A 141 6.78 22.76 -8.16
CA LYS A 141 8.09 23.31 -8.53
C LYS A 141 9.08 22.20 -8.89
N ALA A 142 9.11 21.13 -8.12
CA ALA A 142 10.10 20.07 -8.27
C ALA A 142 9.80 19.13 -9.44
N ILE A 143 8.54 18.74 -9.64
CA ILE A 143 8.16 17.69 -10.58
C ILE A 143 7.00 18.05 -11.53
N GLY A 144 6.43 19.25 -11.40
CA GLY A 144 5.33 19.76 -12.22
C GLY A 144 3.96 19.21 -11.84
N GLY A 145 3.83 17.93 -11.65
CA GLY A 145 2.61 17.22 -11.27
C GLY A 145 2.81 15.72 -11.28
N VAL A 146 1.76 14.97 -10.94
CA VAL A 146 1.78 13.50 -10.83
C VAL A 146 0.69 12.85 -11.66
N ASP A 147 0.96 11.65 -12.17
CA ASP A 147 0.06 10.86 -13.02
C ASP A 147 -0.78 9.88 -12.22
N ALA A 148 -0.28 9.48 -11.06
CA ALA A 148 -1.03 8.64 -10.12
C ALA A 148 -0.74 9.01 -8.66
N ILE A 149 -1.74 8.79 -7.80
CA ILE A 149 -1.61 8.97 -6.34
C ILE A 149 -2.20 7.73 -5.67
N ILE A 150 -1.44 7.15 -4.73
CA ILE A 150 -1.90 6.07 -3.85
C ILE A 150 -1.98 6.62 -2.43
N ASP A 151 -3.18 6.63 -1.85
CA ASP A 151 -3.45 7.26 -0.57
C ASP A 151 -3.98 6.30 0.48
N SER A 152 -3.46 6.44 1.70
CA SER A 152 -3.83 5.62 2.87
C SER A 152 -4.75 6.32 3.84
N ALA A 153 -4.91 7.63 3.72
CA ALA A 153 -5.40 8.46 4.81
C ALA A 153 -6.79 9.06 4.57
N ALA A 154 -7.10 9.42 3.34
CA ALA A 154 -8.29 10.24 3.03
C ALA A 154 -8.29 11.57 3.80
N GLY A 155 -9.42 11.98 4.39
CA GLY A 155 -9.56 13.19 5.20
C GLY A 155 -9.47 14.49 4.40
N ASP A 156 -9.36 15.62 5.12
CA ASP A 156 -9.37 16.97 4.53
C ASP A 156 -8.17 17.25 3.61
N GLY A 157 -7.05 16.57 3.84
CA GLY A 157 -5.84 16.70 3.01
C GLY A 157 -6.01 16.18 1.58
N PHE A 158 -6.98 15.28 1.36
CA PHE A 158 -7.19 14.61 0.07
C PHE A 158 -7.49 15.59 -1.07
N ALA A 159 -8.28 16.63 -0.81
CA ALA A 159 -8.63 17.64 -1.81
C ALA A 159 -7.39 18.36 -2.41
N ASN A 160 -6.29 18.41 -1.68
CA ASN A 160 -5.05 19.02 -2.16
C ASN A 160 -4.40 18.20 -3.30
N PHE A 161 -4.66 16.91 -3.38
CA PHE A 161 -4.14 16.06 -4.45
C PHE A 161 -4.58 16.54 -5.84
N LEU A 162 -5.82 17.04 -5.97
CA LEU A 162 -6.32 17.57 -7.24
C LEU A 162 -5.47 18.74 -7.78
N LYS A 163 -4.82 19.49 -6.88
CA LYS A 163 -3.98 20.62 -7.25
C LYS A 163 -2.68 20.18 -7.95
N ILE A 164 -2.18 18.99 -7.65
CA ILE A 164 -0.92 18.45 -8.19
C ILE A 164 -1.12 17.36 -9.25
N CYS A 165 -2.35 16.91 -9.49
CA CYS A 165 -2.65 15.97 -10.55
C CYS A 165 -2.37 16.55 -11.94
N ASN A 166 -1.73 15.76 -12.80
CA ASN A 166 -1.70 15.98 -14.24
C ASN A 166 -3.09 15.72 -14.84
N PRO A 167 -3.38 16.17 -16.07
CA PRO A 167 -4.56 15.71 -16.81
C PRO A 167 -4.62 14.17 -16.90
N ALA A 168 -5.81 13.60 -16.76
CA ALA A 168 -6.06 12.15 -16.72
C ALA A 168 -5.37 11.40 -15.57
N ALA A 169 -4.97 12.09 -14.51
CA ALA A 169 -4.39 11.45 -13.34
C ALA A 169 -5.39 10.52 -12.62
N ARG A 170 -4.85 9.52 -11.94
CA ARG A 170 -5.60 8.47 -11.24
C ARG A 170 -5.26 8.52 -9.75
N ILE A 171 -6.26 8.66 -8.90
CA ILE A 171 -6.09 8.65 -7.45
C ILE A 171 -6.77 7.40 -6.92
N CYS A 172 -6.05 6.56 -6.20
CA CYS A 172 -6.60 5.41 -5.48
C CYS A 172 -6.40 5.58 -3.98
N PHE A 173 -7.47 5.49 -3.21
CA PHE A 173 -7.38 5.41 -1.74
C PHE A 173 -7.85 4.05 -1.26
N TYR A 174 -7.12 3.49 -0.28
CA TYR A 174 -7.37 2.18 0.31
C TYR A 174 -7.57 2.24 1.83
N GLY A 175 -7.61 3.43 2.40
CA GLY A 175 -7.81 3.67 3.82
C GLY A 175 -8.44 5.03 4.10
N GLY A 176 -8.86 5.22 5.34
CA GLY A 176 -9.54 6.42 5.79
C GLY A 176 -9.13 6.83 7.20
N THR A 177 -7.86 6.70 7.56
CA THR A 177 -7.36 6.95 8.92
C THR A 177 -7.52 8.40 9.38
N ARG A 178 -7.71 9.35 8.44
CA ARG A 178 -7.98 10.76 8.71
C ARG A 178 -9.44 11.16 8.50
N GLY A 179 -10.33 10.19 8.31
CA GLY A 179 -11.77 10.41 8.24
C GLY A 179 -12.29 10.76 6.84
N LYS A 180 -13.40 11.48 6.81
CA LYS A 180 -14.14 11.78 5.56
C LYS A 180 -13.35 12.68 4.63
N ILE A 181 -13.52 12.48 3.32
CA ILE A 181 -13.00 13.36 2.28
C ILE A 181 -13.98 14.53 2.13
N ASN A 182 -13.51 15.73 2.43
CA ASN A 182 -14.27 16.95 2.31
C ASN A 182 -13.70 17.87 1.21
N ASN A 183 -14.48 18.86 0.79
CA ASN A 183 -14.03 19.98 -0.05
C ASN A 183 -13.40 19.58 -1.38
N LEU A 184 -13.84 18.47 -1.97
CA LEU A 184 -13.43 18.12 -3.33
C LEU A 184 -13.94 19.19 -4.32
N ASN A 185 -13.02 19.76 -5.09
CA ASN A 185 -13.37 20.72 -6.13
C ASN A 185 -13.75 19.99 -7.43
N PRO A 186 -15.04 19.90 -7.80
CA PRO A 186 -15.47 19.16 -8.98
C PRO A 186 -14.92 19.76 -10.27
N GLN A 187 -14.72 21.10 -10.32
CA GLN A 187 -14.17 21.76 -11.49
C GLN A 187 -12.73 21.31 -11.77
N LEU A 188 -11.91 21.16 -10.73
CA LEU A 188 -10.55 20.61 -10.92
C LEU A 188 -10.58 19.16 -11.39
N MET A 189 -11.55 18.37 -10.91
CA MET A 189 -11.70 16.97 -11.30
C MET A 189 -12.10 16.82 -12.75
N PHE A 190 -13.24 17.45 -13.17
CA PHE A 190 -13.72 17.26 -14.54
C PHE A 190 -12.82 17.94 -15.58
N TRP A 191 -12.27 19.10 -15.27
CA TRP A 191 -11.41 19.82 -16.21
C TRP A 191 -10.12 19.06 -16.52
N LYS A 192 -9.54 18.41 -15.51
CA LYS A 192 -8.37 17.55 -15.67
C LYS A 192 -8.71 16.09 -15.97
N GLN A 193 -9.98 15.72 -16.00
CA GLN A 193 -10.43 14.32 -16.18
C GLN A 193 -9.79 13.34 -15.18
N VAL A 194 -9.70 13.76 -13.90
CA VAL A 194 -9.11 12.95 -12.84
C VAL A 194 -10.07 11.84 -12.44
N SER A 195 -9.57 10.60 -12.41
CA SER A 195 -10.30 9.44 -11.87
C SER A 195 -9.94 9.23 -10.40
N VAL A 196 -10.96 8.97 -9.57
CA VAL A 196 -10.79 8.66 -8.15
C VAL A 196 -11.38 7.28 -7.86
N PHE A 197 -10.59 6.39 -7.28
CA PHE A 197 -10.94 5.00 -7.02
C PHE A 197 -10.84 4.67 -5.53
N GLY A 198 -11.89 4.05 -4.98
CA GLY A 198 -11.79 3.28 -3.75
C GLY A 198 -11.19 1.90 -4.04
N SER A 199 -10.41 1.37 -3.11
CA SER A 199 -9.84 0.03 -3.20
C SER A 199 -9.83 -0.63 -1.82
N THR A 200 -10.04 -1.95 -1.83
CA THR A 200 -9.84 -2.78 -0.64
C THR A 200 -9.19 -4.08 -1.06
N MET A 201 -8.19 -4.51 -0.31
CA MET A 201 -7.50 -5.80 -0.55
C MET A 201 -7.18 -6.02 -2.04
N GLY A 202 -7.60 -7.18 -2.59
CA GLY A 202 -7.53 -7.55 -3.99
C GLY A 202 -8.15 -8.92 -4.19
N SER A 203 -8.35 -9.33 -5.45
CA SER A 203 -8.89 -10.63 -5.80
C SER A 203 -7.89 -11.77 -5.61
N ASP A 204 -8.36 -13.02 -5.68
CA ASP A 204 -7.50 -14.20 -5.63
C ASP A 204 -6.51 -14.24 -6.80
N LYS A 205 -6.96 -13.81 -7.97
CA LYS A 205 -6.10 -13.67 -9.16
C LYS A 205 -5.00 -12.64 -8.92
N GLU A 206 -5.35 -11.47 -8.40
CA GLU A 206 -4.39 -10.41 -8.08
C GLU A 206 -3.38 -10.85 -7.00
N PHE A 207 -3.78 -11.74 -6.09
CA PHE A 207 -2.83 -12.31 -5.12
C PHE A 207 -1.76 -13.15 -5.82
N GLY A 208 -2.15 -14.01 -6.75
CA GLY A 208 -1.22 -14.79 -7.56
C GLY A 208 -0.28 -13.90 -8.38
N GLU A 209 -0.83 -12.93 -9.08
CA GLU A 209 -0.07 -11.96 -9.88
C GLU A 209 0.90 -11.13 -9.02
N MET A 210 0.50 -10.73 -7.82
CA MET A 210 1.35 -10.03 -6.85
C MET A 210 2.54 -10.90 -6.42
N VAL A 211 2.31 -12.20 -6.11
CA VAL A 211 3.37 -13.13 -5.74
C VAL A 211 4.36 -13.32 -6.89
N GLU A 212 3.87 -13.47 -8.12
CA GLU A 212 4.72 -13.56 -9.32
C GLU A 212 5.54 -12.28 -9.53
N PHE A 213 4.92 -11.11 -9.37
CA PHE A 213 5.59 -9.82 -9.49
C PHE A 213 6.70 -9.64 -8.45
N VAL A 214 6.41 -9.96 -7.19
CA VAL A 214 7.38 -9.94 -6.09
C VAL A 214 8.55 -10.88 -6.38
N ASN A 215 8.25 -12.09 -6.87
CA ASN A 215 9.30 -13.06 -7.19
C ASN A 215 10.15 -12.62 -8.39
N LYS A 216 9.53 -12.10 -9.43
CA LYS A 216 10.22 -11.60 -10.64
C LYS A 216 11.17 -10.44 -10.32
N HIS A 217 10.71 -9.48 -9.55
CA HIS A 217 11.48 -8.27 -9.24
C HIS A 217 12.31 -8.37 -7.96
N LYS A 218 12.29 -9.53 -7.29
CA LYS A 218 13.01 -9.80 -6.04
C LYS A 218 12.72 -8.77 -4.95
N ILE A 219 11.48 -8.33 -4.88
CA ILE A 219 11.02 -7.34 -3.91
C ILE A 219 11.04 -7.95 -2.51
N LYS A 220 11.61 -7.23 -1.55
CA LYS A 220 11.63 -7.61 -0.14
C LYS A 220 10.74 -6.67 0.67
N PRO A 221 9.79 -7.20 1.45
CA PRO A 221 9.04 -6.40 2.41
C PRO A 221 9.96 -5.66 3.37
N VAL A 222 9.67 -4.40 3.63
CA VAL A 222 10.39 -3.65 4.66
C VAL A 222 9.85 -4.06 6.02
N ILE A 223 10.68 -4.69 6.84
CA ILE A 223 10.37 -5.04 8.23
C ILE A 223 11.00 -3.98 9.13
N ASP A 224 10.20 -3.41 9.99
CA ASP A 224 10.67 -2.47 11.00
C ASP A 224 11.20 -3.21 12.23
N GLU A 225 10.41 -4.18 12.71
CA GLU A 225 10.79 -4.97 13.88
C GLU A 225 10.06 -6.32 13.91
N VAL A 226 10.72 -7.32 14.52
CA VAL A 226 10.15 -8.65 14.80
C VAL A 226 10.02 -8.79 16.30
N TYR A 227 8.84 -9.17 16.77
CA TYR A 227 8.53 -9.42 18.18
C TYR A 227 8.18 -10.90 18.38
N ASP A 228 8.49 -11.44 19.52
CA ASP A 228 7.87 -12.70 19.93
C ASP A 228 6.36 -12.50 20.15
N LEU A 229 5.55 -13.51 19.85
CA LEU A 229 4.08 -13.41 19.90
C LEU A 229 3.57 -12.90 21.26
N GLU A 230 4.17 -13.33 22.35
CA GLU A 230 3.84 -12.89 23.72
C GLU A 230 4.06 -11.39 23.94
N ASN A 231 4.93 -10.75 23.16
CA ASN A 231 5.20 -9.33 23.17
C ASN A 231 4.37 -8.54 22.12
N GLY A 232 3.37 -9.17 21.52
CA GLY A 232 2.53 -8.57 20.46
C GLY A 232 1.87 -7.26 20.88
N ALA A 233 1.54 -7.11 22.18
CA ALA A 233 0.99 -5.86 22.70
C ALA A 233 1.92 -4.64 22.48
N GLU A 234 3.23 -4.82 22.54
CA GLU A 234 4.21 -3.75 22.29
C GLU A 234 4.24 -3.37 20.80
N ALA A 235 4.14 -4.36 19.92
CA ALA A 235 4.02 -4.13 18.48
C ALA A 235 2.77 -3.28 18.16
N PHE A 236 1.62 -3.57 18.78
CA PHE A 236 0.40 -2.78 18.61
C PHE A 236 0.55 -1.35 19.16
N LYS A 237 1.19 -1.16 20.31
CA LYS A 237 1.48 0.17 20.86
C LYS A 237 2.37 0.99 19.92
N LYS A 238 3.43 0.38 19.37
CA LYS A 238 4.31 1.03 18.39
C LYS A 238 3.54 1.42 17.13
N MET A 239 2.69 0.53 16.62
CA MET A 239 1.85 0.78 15.46
C MET A 239 0.86 1.93 15.71
N ALA A 240 0.17 1.93 16.85
CA ALA A 240 -0.77 2.99 17.22
C ALA A 240 -0.08 4.37 17.34
N ALA A 241 1.18 4.38 17.80
CA ALA A 241 2.00 5.59 17.87
C ALA A 241 2.53 6.07 16.50
N GLY A 242 2.33 5.31 15.42
CA GLY A 242 2.80 5.65 14.07
C GLY A 242 4.34 5.71 13.92
N LYS A 243 5.08 5.07 14.83
CA LYS A 243 6.54 5.16 14.90
C LYS A 243 7.26 4.21 13.94
N GLN A 244 6.57 3.18 13.44
CA GLN A 244 7.16 2.18 12.55
C GLN A 244 7.49 2.75 11.16
N PHE A 245 8.46 2.11 10.51
CA PHE A 245 8.72 2.26 9.09
C PHE A 245 8.77 0.87 8.45
N GLY A 246 7.63 0.38 8.03
CA GLY A 246 7.46 -0.97 7.49
C GLY A 246 6.48 -1.82 8.29
N LYS A 247 6.68 -3.12 8.23
CA LYS A 247 5.85 -4.12 8.88
C LYS A 247 6.42 -4.49 10.25
N LEU A 248 5.52 -4.66 11.20
CA LEU A 248 5.83 -5.32 12.47
C LEU A 248 5.41 -6.78 12.32
N VAL A 249 6.30 -7.70 12.66
CA VAL A 249 6.10 -9.14 12.51
C VAL A 249 6.08 -9.77 13.88
N LEU A 250 5.14 -10.70 14.12
CA LEU A 250 5.11 -11.52 15.31
C LEU A 250 5.63 -12.92 14.98
N LYS A 251 6.54 -13.42 15.81
CA LYS A 251 7.17 -14.73 15.69
C LYS A 251 6.74 -15.61 16.85
N MET A 252 6.42 -16.85 16.55
CA MET A 252 6.14 -17.90 17.52
C MET A 252 7.41 -18.67 17.86
#